data_f1bc85a4727644a23e9ee8f022a8164a
#
_entry.id   f1bc85a4727644a23e9ee8f022a8164a
#
_cell.length_a   1.000
_cell.length_b   1.000
_cell.length_c   1.000
_cell.angle_alpha   90.00
_cell.angle_beta   90.00
_cell.angle_gamma   90.00
#
_symmetry.space_group_name_H-M   'P 1'
#
loop_
_entity.id
_entity.type
_entity.pdbx_description
1 polymer ?
#
loop_
_entity_poly.entity_id
_entity_poly.type
_entity_poly.pdbx_seq_one_letter_code
_entity_poly.pdbx_strand_id
1 'polypeptide(L)'
;AQVSRGDFTASEDDNVLVQGISGDKYSLGYFGYSYYYENRAKLKAVEIDGGYGCVTPTEATINDGSYKPLSRPLFIYLSKTAQQQQHISEFIRYYLGNEGQQLAAEVGYVPFQPELYELALNRVETGRTGTIFGGATPEDGTLEEVLAANQ
;
A
#
# COMPACT_ATOMS: atom_id res chain seq x y z
N ALA A 1 2.04 -19.51 15.32
CA ALA A 1 1.70 -18.80 14.10
C ALA A 1 0.28 -19.17 13.71
N GLN A 2 -0.55 -18.18 13.48
CA GLN A 2 -1.90 -18.41 13.03
C GLN A 2 -1.85 -18.66 11.53
N VAL A 3 -2.45 -19.78 11.10
CA VAL A 3 -2.35 -20.23 9.71
C VAL A 3 -3.71 -20.05 9.07
N SER A 4 -3.73 -19.51 7.87
CA SER A 4 -4.92 -19.45 7.04
C SER A 4 -5.44 -20.87 6.75
N ARG A 5 -6.71 -20.99 6.40
CA ARG A 5 -7.27 -22.28 5.92
C ARG A 5 -6.43 -22.82 4.77
N GLY A 6 -6.30 -24.14 4.67
CA GLY A 6 -5.52 -24.77 3.60
C GLY A 6 -6.30 -25.02 2.31
N ASP A 7 -7.60 -24.75 2.30
CA ASP A 7 -8.53 -24.96 1.19
C ASP A 7 -8.91 -23.66 0.46
N PHE A 8 -8.04 -22.65 0.50
CA PHE A 8 -8.25 -21.38 -0.22
C PHE A 8 -7.69 -21.45 -1.64
N THR A 9 -8.22 -20.62 -2.51
CA THR A 9 -7.66 -20.37 -3.85
C THR A 9 -6.69 -19.19 -3.77
N ALA A 10 -5.43 -19.42 -4.14
CA ALA A 10 -4.42 -18.38 -4.27
C ALA A 10 -4.18 -18.06 -5.74
N SER A 11 -3.93 -16.80 -6.05
CA SER A 11 -3.49 -16.34 -7.37
C SER A 11 -2.55 -15.16 -7.22
N GLU A 12 -1.53 -15.08 -8.08
CA GLU A 12 -0.68 -13.91 -8.26
C GLU A 12 -1.38 -12.82 -9.10
N ASP A 13 -2.45 -13.19 -9.80
CA ASP A 13 -3.29 -12.26 -10.55
C ASP A 13 -4.58 -11.98 -9.76
N ASP A 14 -4.69 -10.77 -9.23
CA ASP A 14 -5.84 -10.32 -8.45
C ASP A 14 -7.14 -10.31 -9.27
N ASN A 15 -7.09 -10.18 -10.60
CA ASN A 15 -8.26 -10.27 -11.46
C ASN A 15 -8.91 -11.66 -11.41
N VAL A 16 -8.11 -12.72 -11.26
CA VAL A 16 -8.62 -14.09 -11.05
C VAL A 16 -9.36 -14.19 -9.73
N LEU A 17 -8.85 -13.56 -8.68
CA LEU A 17 -9.53 -13.50 -7.38
C LEU A 17 -10.83 -12.71 -7.48
N VAL A 18 -10.84 -11.56 -8.14
CA VAL A 18 -12.06 -10.76 -8.40
C VAL A 18 -13.12 -11.58 -9.13
N GLN A 19 -12.73 -12.32 -10.17
CA GLN A 19 -13.68 -13.19 -10.91
C GLN A 19 -14.25 -14.28 -10.01
N GLY A 20 -13.42 -14.94 -9.22
CA GLY A 20 -13.85 -15.98 -8.28
C GLY A 20 -14.87 -15.44 -7.27
N ILE A 21 -14.57 -14.32 -6.62
CA ILE A 21 -15.44 -13.69 -5.63
C ILE A 21 -16.74 -13.18 -6.25
N SER A 22 -16.69 -12.56 -7.43
CA SER A 22 -17.90 -12.04 -8.11
C SER A 22 -18.82 -13.15 -8.63
N GLY A 23 -18.28 -14.34 -8.85
CA GLY A 23 -19.02 -15.52 -9.33
C GLY A 23 -19.72 -16.34 -8.25
N ASP A 24 -19.35 -16.18 -6.97
CA ASP A 24 -19.92 -16.94 -5.86
C ASP A 24 -20.38 -16.03 -4.72
N LYS A 25 -21.67 -16.00 -4.49
CA LYS A 25 -22.33 -15.17 -3.45
C LYS A 25 -21.80 -15.43 -2.04
N TYR A 26 -21.28 -16.61 -1.76
CA TYR A 26 -20.82 -17.01 -0.42
C TYR A 26 -19.31 -17.00 -0.27
N SER A 27 -18.58 -16.59 -1.31
CA SER A 27 -17.14 -16.47 -1.25
C SER A 27 -16.69 -15.21 -0.51
N LEU A 28 -15.53 -15.29 0.11
CA LEU A 28 -14.81 -14.21 0.75
C LEU A 28 -13.37 -14.21 0.24
N GLY A 29 -12.86 -13.06 -0.13
CA GLY A 29 -11.49 -12.91 -0.55
C GLY A 29 -10.86 -11.61 -0.08
N TYR A 30 -9.55 -11.50 -0.26
CA TYR A 30 -8.83 -10.26 -0.07
C TYR A 30 -7.80 -10.07 -1.19
N PHE A 31 -7.66 -8.85 -1.63
CA PHE A 31 -6.75 -8.41 -2.68
C PHE A 31 -6.58 -6.89 -2.60
N GLY A 32 -5.75 -6.31 -3.47
CA GLY A 32 -5.46 -4.88 -3.45
C GLY A 32 -6.70 -4.00 -3.62
N TYR A 33 -6.75 -2.86 -2.92
CA TYR A 33 -7.88 -1.94 -2.93
C TYR A 33 -8.23 -1.45 -4.33
N SER A 34 -7.25 -1.23 -5.20
CA SER A 34 -7.46 -0.82 -6.60
C SER A 34 -8.39 -1.77 -7.35
N TYR A 35 -8.20 -3.07 -7.22
CA TYR A 35 -9.02 -4.09 -7.87
C TYR A 35 -10.46 -4.09 -7.32
N TYR A 36 -10.65 -3.86 -6.02
CA TYR A 36 -11.98 -3.64 -5.47
C TYR A 36 -12.60 -2.37 -6.04
N TYR A 37 -11.88 -1.26 -6.06
CA TYR A 37 -12.39 0.03 -6.52
C TYR A 37 -12.88 -0.01 -7.97
N GLU A 38 -12.14 -0.63 -8.86
CA GLU A 38 -12.53 -0.85 -10.27
C GLU A 38 -13.75 -1.76 -10.40
N ASN A 39 -13.93 -2.71 -9.49
CA ASN A 39 -15.00 -3.72 -9.54
C ASN A 39 -16.09 -3.51 -8.48
N ARG A 40 -16.18 -2.32 -7.86
CA ARG A 40 -17.12 -2.02 -6.78
C ARG A 40 -18.61 -2.20 -7.13
N ALA A 41 -18.94 -2.21 -8.41
CA ALA A 41 -20.30 -2.52 -8.89
C ALA A 41 -20.68 -4.01 -8.77
N LYS A 42 -19.68 -4.90 -8.66
CA LYS A 42 -19.85 -6.36 -8.59
C LYS A 42 -19.47 -6.94 -7.22
N LEU A 43 -18.74 -6.18 -6.42
CA LEU A 43 -18.16 -6.61 -5.15
C LEU A 43 -18.70 -5.77 -4.00
N LYS A 44 -18.76 -6.37 -2.82
CA LYS A 44 -19.07 -5.69 -1.58
C LYS A 44 -17.84 -5.68 -0.69
N ALA A 45 -17.38 -4.49 -0.29
CA ALA A 45 -16.35 -4.37 0.71
C ALA A 45 -16.84 -4.86 2.07
N VAL A 46 -15.96 -5.48 2.83
CA VAL A 46 -16.19 -5.89 4.22
C VAL A 46 -15.54 -4.87 5.14
N GLU A 47 -16.29 -4.38 6.09
CA GLU A 47 -15.78 -3.53 7.15
C GLU A 47 -14.93 -4.35 8.12
N ILE A 48 -13.87 -3.75 8.63
CA ILE A 48 -12.94 -4.40 9.56
C ILE A 48 -12.99 -3.67 10.90
N ASP A 49 -13.13 -4.42 11.97
CA ASP A 49 -12.98 -3.92 13.33
C ASP A 49 -11.55 -4.17 13.82
N GLY A 50 -10.77 -3.11 13.84
CA GLY A 50 -9.41 -3.08 14.39
C GLY A 50 -9.33 -2.80 15.89
N GLY A 51 -10.47 -2.92 16.60
CA GLY A 51 -10.59 -2.64 18.04
C GLY A 51 -11.27 -1.30 18.37
N TYR A 52 -11.68 -0.54 17.37
CA TYR A 52 -12.32 0.78 17.52
C TYR A 52 -13.68 0.89 16.79
N GLY A 53 -14.25 -0.25 16.40
CA GLY A 53 -15.46 -0.34 15.60
C GLY A 53 -15.18 -0.68 14.12
N CYS A 54 -16.24 -1.00 13.40
CA CYS A 54 -16.15 -1.40 12.00
C CYS A 54 -15.82 -0.19 11.11
N VAL A 55 -14.79 -0.33 10.29
CA VAL A 55 -14.32 0.70 9.36
C VAL A 55 -14.38 0.16 7.93
N THR A 56 -15.03 0.93 7.05
CA THR A 56 -15.09 0.61 5.60
C THR A 56 -13.79 1.02 4.93
N PRO A 57 -13.24 0.23 3.97
CA PRO A 57 -12.09 0.64 3.18
C PRO A 57 -12.50 1.74 2.19
N THR A 58 -11.99 2.92 2.42
CA THR A 58 -12.09 4.10 1.54
C THR A 58 -10.71 4.74 1.40
N GLU A 59 -10.53 5.61 0.42
CA GLU A 59 -9.29 6.38 0.29
C GLU A 59 -8.94 7.13 1.58
N ALA A 60 -9.94 7.74 2.23
CA ALA A 60 -9.75 8.46 3.48
C ALA A 60 -9.28 7.53 4.61
N THR A 61 -9.99 6.40 4.84
CA THR A 61 -9.69 5.47 5.93
C THR A 61 -8.41 4.66 5.71
N ILE A 62 -7.98 4.52 4.45
CA ILE A 62 -6.69 3.94 4.10
C ILE A 62 -5.56 4.94 4.39
N ASN A 63 -5.73 6.21 3.98
CA ASN A 63 -4.72 7.25 4.16
C ASN A 63 -4.52 7.66 5.62
N ASP A 64 -5.60 7.79 6.40
CA ASP A 64 -5.51 8.11 7.83
C ASP A 64 -5.14 6.91 8.72
N GLY A 65 -5.02 5.71 8.09
CA GLY A 65 -4.66 4.48 8.77
C GLY A 65 -5.75 3.92 9.70
N SER A 66 -6.99 4.42 9.65
CA SER A 66 -8.09 3.89 10.46
C SER A 66 -8.58 2.52 9.99
N TYR A 67 -8.38 2.17 8.71
CA TYR A 67 -8.66 0.83 8.19
C TYR A 67 -7.55 -0.16 8.60
N LYS A 68 -7.52 -0.51 9.88
CA LYS A 68 -6.54 -1.42 10.50
C LYS A 68 -7.12 -2.82 10.70
N PRO A 69 -6.26 -3.88 10.63
CA PRO A 69 -4.83 -3.90 10.37
C PRO A 69 -4.47 -4.14 8.89
N LEU A 70 -5.41 -4.02 7.95
CA LEU A 70 -5.20 -4.42 6.56
C LEU A 70 -4.58 -3.33 5.69
N SER A 71 -4.68 -2.06 6.09
CA SER A 71 -4.02 -0.95 5.40
C SER A 71 -2.51 -1.05 5.50
N ARG A 72 -1.81 -1.03 4.38
CA ARG A 72 -0.35 -1.16 4.29
C ARG A 72 0.21 -0.34 3.14
N PRO A 73 1.36 0.33 3.33
CA PRO A 73 2.05 0.98 2.24
C PRO A 73 2.65 -0.03 1.26
N LEU A 74 2.74 0.34 -0.01
CA LEU A 74 3.59 -0.33 -0.98
C LEU A 74 4.99 0.29 -0.91
N PHE A 75 6.01 -0.56 -0.92
CA PHE A 75 7.40 -0.14 -0.89
C PHE A 75 8.08 -0.42 -2.22
N ILE A 76 8.91 0.50 -2.65
CA ILE A 76 9.92 0.25 -3.67
C ILE A 76 11.28 0.04 -3.00
N TYR A 77 12.06 -0.85 -3.58
CA TYR A 77 13.41 -1.14 -3.10
C TYR A 77 14.43 -0.70 -4.15
N LEU A 78 15.28 0.22 -3.75
CA LEU A 78 16.33 0.77 -4.60
C LEU A 78 17.69 0.32 -4.07
N SER A 79 18.49 -0.34 -4.91
CA SER A 79 19.85 -0.65 -4.52
C SER A 79 20.74 0.60 -4.60
N LYS A 80 21.66 0.74 -3.65
CA LYS A 80 22.59 1.87 -3.60
C LYS A 80 23.45 2.00 -4.89
N THR A 81 23.78 0.88 -5.50
CA THR A 81 24.52 0.87 -6.76
C THR A 81 23.66 1.33 -7.94
N ALA A 82 22.39 0.89 -8.00
CA ALA A 82 21.48 1.30 -9.05
C ALA A 82 21.16 2.81 -8.97
N GLN A 83 21.04 3.36 -7.76
CA GLN A 83 20.80 4.79 -7.53
C GLN A 83 21.86 5.70 -8.20
N GLN A 84 23.10 5.22 -8.39
CA GLN A 84 24.16 5.97 -9.05
C GLN A 84 23.97 6.11 -10.56
N GLN A 85 23.04 5.34 -11.14
CA GLN A 85 22.71 5.42 -12.57
C GLN A 85 21.68 6.54 -12.78
N GLN A 86 22.01 7.48 -13.66
CA GLN A 86 21.19 8.67 -13.89
C GLN A 86 19.72 8.34 -14.21
N HIS A 87 19.48 7.39 -15.13
CA HIS A 87 18.12 7.03 -15.53
C HIS A 87 17.31 6.42 -14.38
N ILE A 88 17.95 5.72 -13.45
CA ILE A 88 17.27 5.19 -12.25
C ILE A 88 16.91 6.33 -11.30
N SER A 89 17.83 7.26 -11.04
CA SER A 89 17.57 8.42 -10.19
C SER A 89 16.44 9.30 -10.77
N GLU A 90 16.44 9.52 -12.07
CA GLU A 90 15.40 10.28 -12.76
C GLU A 90 14.04 9.57 -12.69
N PHE A 91 14.03 8.24 -12.89
CA PHE A 91 12.80 7.45 -12.73
C PHE A 91 12.24 7.52 -11.30
N ILE A 92 13.07 7.42 -10.28
CA ILE A 92 12.62 7.51 -8.88
C ILE A 92 12.06 8.90 -8.56
N ARG A 93 12.68 9.97 -9.05
CA ARG A 93 12.14 11.32 -8.89
C ARG A 93 10.80 11.51 -9.59
N TYR A 94 10.66 10.97 -10.79
CA TYR A 94 9.39 10.96 -11.51
C TYR A 94 8.33 10.15 -10.75
N TYR A 95 8.69 8.92 -10.32
CA TYR A 95 7.79 8.00 -9.63
C TYR A 95 7.27 8.58 -8.29
N LEU A 96 8.14 9.21 -7.50
CA LEU A 96 7.77 9.85 -6.24
C LEU A 96 7.22 11.27 -6.42
N GLY A 97 7.31 11.83 -7.61
CA GLY A 97 6.81 13.16 -7.94
C GLY A 97 5.31 13.17 -8.25
N ASN A 98 4.76 14.37 -8.38
CA ASN A 98 3.32 14.58 -8.58
C ASN A 98 2.74 13.83 -9.78
N GLU A 99 3.47 13.79 -10.91
CA GLU A 99 3.01 13.10 -12.13
C GLU A 99 2.90 11.59 -11.91
N GLY A 100 3.91 10.98 -11.28
CA GLY A 100 3.90 9.55 -10.95
C GLY A 100 2.77 9.21 -9.98
N GLN A 101 2.49 10.08 -9.02
CA GLN A 101 1.42 9.88 -8.05
C GLN A 101 0.02 10.08 -8.66
N GLN A 102 -0.13 10.96 -9.62
CA GLN A 102 -1.38 11.07 -10.39
C GLN A 102 -1.66 9.78 -11.17
N LEU A 103 -0.66 9.22 -11.83
CA LEU A 103 -0.81 7.94 -12.53
C LEU A 103 -1.13 6.80 -11.56
N ALA A 104 -0.53 6.79 -10.37
CA ALA A 104 -0.87 5.80 -9.34
C ALA A 104 -2.35 5.90 -8.92
N ALA A 105 -2.87 7.13 -8.76
CA ALA A 105 -4.29 7.36 -8.47
C ALA A 105 -5.21 6.92 -9.62
N GLU A 106 -4.83 7.19 -10.87
CA GLU A 106 -5.61 6.81 -12.06
C GLU A 106 -5.79 5.30 -12.17
N VAL A 107 -4.80 4.51 -11.74
CA VAL A 107 -4.89 3.04 -11.70
C VAL A 107 -5.44 2.50 -10.37
N GLY A 108 -6.05 3.37 -9.55
CA GLY A 108 -6.82 2.98 -8.36
C GLY A 108 -6.00 2.76 -7.09
N TYR A 109 -4.70 3.06 -7.08
CA TYR A 109 -3.95 3.12 -5.82
C TYR A 109 -4.32 4.37 -5.03
N VAL A 110 -4.11 4.31 -3.73
CA VAL A 110 -4.36 5.45 -2.83
C VAL A 110 -3.03 6.18 -2.58
N PRO A 111 -2.81 7.36 -3.19
CA PRO A 111 -1.60 8.13 -2.94
C PRO A 111 -1.57 8.64 -1.50
N PHE A 112 -0.37 8.78 -0.96
CA PHE A 112 -0.13 9.46 0.30
C PHE A 112 -0.20 10.99 0.15
N GLN A 113 -0.14 11.69 1.27
CA GLN A 113 0.04 13.13 1.27
C GLN A 113 1.41 13.52 0.68
N PRO A 114 1.52 14.66 -0.02
CA PRO A 114 2.75 15.07 -0.71
C PRO A 114 3.99 15.08 0.17
N GLU A 115 3.83 15.47 1.43
CA GLU A 115 4.90 15.55 2.44
C GLU A 115 5.61 14.21 2.66
N LEU A 116 4.87 13.10 2.56
CA LEU A 116 5.44 11.77 2.70
C LEU A 116 6.38 11.41 1.54
N TYR A 117 6.02 11.83 0.33
CA TYR A 117 6.88 11.64 -0.85
C TYR A 117 8.14 12.49 -0.81
N GLU A 118 8.05 13.71 -0.27
CA GLU A 118 9.22 14.56 -0.03
C GLU A 118 10.19 13.91 0.95
N LEU A 119 9.69 13.35 2.05
CA LEU A 119 10.50 12.59 3.01
C LEU A 119 11.13 11.35 2.37
N ALA A 120 10.38 10.61 1.57
CA ALA A 120 10.88 9.43 0.86
C ALA A 120 11.98 9.81 -0.16
N LEU A 121 11.78 10.89 -0.91
CA LEU A 121 12.76 11.38 -1.88
C LEU A 121 14.04 11.87 -1.18
N ASN A 122 13.93 12.62 -0.09
CA ASN A 122 15.07 13.07 0.72
C ASN A 122 15.89 11.87 1.22
N ARG A 123 15.22 10.81 1.66
CA ARG A 123 15.92 9.58 2.08
C ARG A 123 16.72 8.94 0.94
N VAL A 124 16.16 8.93 -0.28
CA VAL A 124 16.88 8.45 -1.47
C VAL A 124 18.08 9.36 -1.77
N GLU A 125 17.91 10.66 -1.80
CA GLU A 125 18.95 11.63 -2.17
C GLU A 125 20.09 11.67 -1.16
N THR A 126 19.80 11.49 0.12
CA THR A 126 20.81 11.37 1.18
C THR A 126 21.49 10.00 1.22
N GLY A 127 21.03 9.04 0.40
CA GLY A 127 21.63 7.71 0.31
C GLY A 127 21.48 6.84 1.56
N ARG A 128 20.45 7.11 2.37
CA ARG A 128 20.16 6.30 3.56
C ARG A 128 19.66 4.92 3.17
N THR A 129 20.23 3.91 3.79
CA THR A 129 19.92 2.50 3.55
C THR A 129 19.27 1.86 4.78
N GLY A 130 18.70 0.67 4.58
CA GLY A 130 18.05 -0.10 5.64
C GLY A 130 16.56 0.20 5.78
N THR A 131 15.92 -0.49 6.71
CA THR A 131 14.50 -0.29 6.99
C THR A 131 14.25 0.96 7.82
N ILE A 132 13.11 1.62 7.61
CA ILE A 132 12.63 2.72 8.46
C ILE A 132 12.04 2.21 9.78
N PHE A 133 11.69 0.94 9.85
CA PHE A 133 10.99 0.36 11.01
C PHE A 133 11.92 -0.18 12.10
N GLY A 134 13.25 -0.12 11.91
CA GLY A 134 14.23 -0.57 12.91
C GLY A 134 14.06 -2.02 13.38
N GLY A 135 13.30 -2.84 12.64
CA GLY A 135 12.95 -4.21 13.04
C GLY A 135 11.69 -4.31 13.89
N ALA A 136 11.05 -3.19 14.24
CA ALA A 136 9.73 -3.16 14.87
C ALA A 136 8.61 -3.19 13.82
N THR A 137 7.48 -3.79 14.18
CA THR A 137 6.24 -3.58 13.40
C THR A 137 5.74 -2.17 13.68
N PRO A 138 5.17 -1.45 12.69
CA PRO A 138 4.62 -0.11 12.89
C PRO A 138 3.28 -0.22 13.64
N GLU A 139 3.32 -0.59 14.90
CA GLU A 139 2.14 -0.63 15.77
C GLU A 139 1.89 0.73 16.43
N ASP A 140 2.94 1.55 16.56
CA ASP A 140 2.91 2.85 17.23
C ASP A 140 3.45 3.94 16.30
N GLY A 141 2.56 4.73 15.73
CA GLY A 141 2.88 5.90 14.93
C GLY A 141 2.42 5.81 13.46
N THR A 142 2.32 6.97 12.83
CA THR A 142 2.05 7.08 11.40
C THR A 142 3.31 6.81 10.59
N LEU A 143 3.16 6.41 9.34
CA LEU A 143 4.30 6.23 8.43
C LEU A 143 5.14 7.50 8.28
N GLU A 144 4.47 8.66 8.34
CA GLU A 144 5.11 9.98 8.29
C GLU A 144 6.02 10.22 9.49
N GLU A 145 5.54 9.94 10.71
CA GLU A 145 6.35 10.06 11.93
C GLU A 145 7.56 9.13 11.89
N VAL A 146 7.37 7.89 11.43
CA VAL A 146 8.46 6.92 11.29
C VAL A 146 9.49 7.38 10.26
N LEU A 147 9.06 7.90 9.11
CA LEU A 147 9.97 8.43 8.09
C LEU A 147 10.69 9.69 8.58
N ALA A 148 9.99 10.61 9.22
CA ALA A 148 10.59 11.83 9.74
C ALA A 148 11.65 11.55 10.82
N ALA A 149 11.40 10.58 11.69
CA ALA A 149 12.36 10.16 12.72
C ALA A 149 13.62 9.48 12.18
N ASN A 150 13.57 9.00 10.93
CA ASN A 150 14.66 8.26 10.26
C ASN A 150 15.26 9.02 9.07
N GLN A 151 15.19 10.36 9.07
CA GLN A 151 15.80 11.23 8.06
C GLN A 151 17.31 11.38 8.26
#